data_34ddb9fbea67dc918eaaecda26bce83e
#
_entry.id   34ddb9fbea67dc918eaaecda26bce83e
#
_cell.length_a   1.000
_cell.length_b   1.000
_cell.length_c   1.000
_cell.angle_alpha   90.00
_cell.angle_beta   90.00
_cell.angle_gamma   90.00
#
_symmetry.space_group_name_H-M   'P 1'
#
loop_
_entity.id
_entity.type
_entity.pdbx_description
1 polymer ?
#
loop_
_entity_poly.entity_id
_entity_poly.type
_entity_poly.pdbx_seq_one_letter_code
_entity_poly.pdbx_strand_id
1 'polypeptide(L)'
;MSTPRPTLLLVHGAWHGPAVFDALRAELSALGHSTRAVKLPTAGPNARGGLREDAAAVREAITAIDGRAAVIAHSYGGVPVTEAAALPSVDHLVYLAAYQLDRGESVGSFHGLPEPADTSGLSPIIENPRTSLYADVPDAVAELAVSRLVEQRLQSFTDRVGEPAWRTIPSTYIVCDQDRALPVLEQERMAVRAKAVRRMPTSHSPFLSRPAGLAALLDEIVAARA
;
A
#
# COMPACT_ATOMS: atom_id res chain seq x y z
N MET A 1 8.24 -13.35 -29.05
CA MET A 1 6.91 -13.20 -28.42
C MET A 1 7.10 -12.26 -27.25
N SER A 2 6.33 -11.18 -27.16
CA SER A 2 6.41 -10.26 -26.03
C SER A 2 5.94 -10.98 -24.76
N THR A 3 6.71 -10.90 -23.69
CA THR A 3 6.31 -11.44 -22.38
C THR A 3 4.99 -10.78 -21.96
N PRO A 4 3.97 -11.54 -21.52
CA PRO A 4 2.73 -10.93 -21.04
C PRO A 4 3.00 -9.94 -19.90
N ARG A 5 2.35 -8.78 -19.93
CA ARG A 5 2.45 -7.79 -18.83
C ARG A 5 1.97 -8.40 -17.53
N PRO A 6 2.62 -8.12 -16.39
CA PRO A 6 2.14 -8.59 -15.10
C PRO A 6 0.80 -7.95 -14.73
N THR A 7 -0.05 -8.67 -14.02
CA THR A 7 -1.24 -8.10 -13.37
C THR A 7 -0.79 -7.21 -12.20
N LEU A 8 -1.35 -6.01 -12.09
CA LEU A 8 -1.07 -5.09 -11.00
C LEU A 8 -2.03 -5.35 -9.83
N LEU A 9 -1.50 -5.84 -8.72
CA LEU A 9 -2.27 -6.07 -7.49
C LEU A 9 -2.12 -4.87 -6.57
N LEU A 10 -3.24 -4.20 -6.26
CA LEU A 10 -3.28 -2.99 -5.45
C LEU A 10 -3.71 -3.33 -4.01
N VAL A 11 -2.91 -2.91 -3.02
CA VAL A 11 -3.15 -3.15 -1.60
C VAL A 11 -3.28 -1.81 -0.87
N HIS A 12 -4.46 -1.55 -0.32
CA HIS A 12 -4.81 -0.26 0.27
C HIS A 12 -4.15 -0.02 1.63
N GLY A 13 -4.08 1.26 2.02
CA GLY A 13 -3.60 1.71 3.32
C GLY A 13 -4.63 1.52 4.44
N ALA A 14 -4.26 1.97 5.64
CA ALA A 14 -5.14 1.96 6.80
C ALA A 14 -6.43 2.72 6.54
N TRP A 15 -7.51 2.29 7.19
CA TRP A 15 -8.83 2.90 7.18
C TRP A 15 -9.52 2.95 5.81
N HIS A 16 -8.95 2.33 4.79
CA HIS A 16 -9.47 2.32 3.43
C HIS A 16 -10.07 0.95 3.06
N GLY A 17 -10.59 0.90 1.83
CA GLY A 17 -11.00 -0.31 1.14
C GLY A 17 -10.56 -0.27 -0.32
N PRO A 18 -10.74 -1.37 -1.07
CA PRO A 18 -10.22 -1.49 -2.45
C PRO A 18 -10.77 -0.45 -3.44
N ALA A 19 -11.97 0.08 -3.20
CA ALA A 19 -12.60 1.09 -4.06
C ALA A 19 -11.84 2.44 -4.09
N VAL A 20 -10.92 2.67 -3.16
CA VAL A 20 -10.08 3.88 -3.17
C VAL A 20 -9.22 3.98 -4.44
N PHE A 21 -8.97 2.86 -5.10
CA PHE A 21 -8.16 2.78 -6.32
C PHE A 21 -8.96 2.87 -7.62
N ASP A 22 -10.29 3.09 -7.61
CA ASP A 22 -11.11 2.98 -8.81
C ASP A 22 -10.66 3.96 -9.93
N ALA A 23 -10.30 5.21 -9.57
CA ALA A 23 -9.77 6.17 -10.54
C ALA A 23 -8.41 5.71 -11.12
N LEU A 24 -7.49 5.26 -10.29
CA LEU A 24 -6.21 4.72 -10.73
C LEU A 24 -6.38 3.48 -11.63
N ARG A 25 -7.30 2.59 -11.29
CA ARG A 25 -7.58 1.37 -12.08
C ARG A 25 -8.11 1.70 -13.47
N ALA A 26 -8.93 2.74 -13.60
CA ALA A 26 -9.40 3.23 -14.89
C ALA A 26 -8.23 3.70 -15.77
N GLU A 27 -7.30 4.49 -15.21
CA GLU A 27 -6.12 4.97 -15.92
C GLU A 27 -5.17 3.81 -16.32
N LEU A 28 -4.93 2.86 -15.40
CA LEU A 28 -4.11 1.69 -15.67
C LEU A 28 -4.74 0.80 -16.76
N SER A 29 -6.05 0.65 -16.75
CA SER A 29 -6.79 -0.08 -17.80
C SER A 29 -6.65 0.60 -19.17
N ALA A 30 -6.69 1.95 -19.23
CA ALA A 30 -6.45 2.70 -20.46
C ALA A 30 -5.04 2.49 -21.02
N LEU A 31 -4.04 2.21 -20.15
CA LEU A 31 -2.68 1.83 -20.53
C LEU A 31 -2.52 0.33 -20.84
N GLY A 32 -3.61 -0.45 -20.78
CA GLY A 32 -3.63 -1.89 -21.10
C GLY A 32 -3.18 -2.80 -19.96
N HIS A 33 -3.20 -2.34 -18.70
CA HIS A 33 -2.91 -3.17 -17.54
C HIS A 33 -4.16 -3.88 -17.01
N SER A 34 -4.01 -5.15 -16.66
CA SER A 34 -4.95 -5.85 -15.80
C SER A 34 -4.68 -5.46 -14.34
N THR A 35 -5.75 -5.17 -13.59
CA THR A 35 -5.64 -4.77 -12.18
C THR A 35 -6.56 -5.58 -11.28
N ARG A 36 -6.09 -5.87 -10.07
CA ARG A 36 -6.90 -6.37 -8.95
C ARG A 36 -6.65 -5.52 -7.72
N ALA A 37 -7.62 -5.46 -6.80
CA ALA A 37 -7.47 -4.76 -5.53
C ALA A 37 -7.88 -5.68 -4.38
N VAL A 38 -7.05 -5.73 -3.33
CA VAL A 38 -7.28 -6.59 -2.15
C VAL A 38 -8.14 -5.85 -1.15
N LYS A 39 -9.06 -6.56 -0.50
CA LYS A 39 -9.74 -6.11 0.71
C LYS A 39 -9.02 -6.72 1.92
N LEU A 40 -8.43 -5.87 2.75
CA LEU A 40 -7.77 -6.30 3.98
C LEU A 40 -8.81 -6.62 5.07
N PRO A 41 -8.75 -7.82 5.71
CA PRO A 41 -9.69 -8.23 6.75
C PRO A 41 -9.71 -7.35 7.99
N THR A 42 -8.60 -6.66 8.28
CA THR A 42 -8.48 -5.79 9.46
C THR A 42 -9.20 -4.46 9.33
N ALA A 43 -9.67 -4.08 8.13
CA ALA A 43 -10.36 -2.82 7.86
C ALA A 43 -11.84 -3.03 7.52
N GLY A 44 -12.71 -2.18 8.07
CA GLY A 44 -14.14 -2.15 7.76
C GLY A 44 -15.06 -2.61 8.87
N PRO A 45 -16.39 -2.66 8.63
CA PRO A 45 -17.39 -2.93 9.67
C PRO A 45 -17.29 -4.33 10.29
N ASN A 46 -16.65 -5.28 9.60
CA ASN A 46 -16.42 -6.64 10.09
C ASN A 46 -14.91 -6.88 10.30
N ALA A 47 -14.18 -5.85 10.71
CA ALA A 47 -12.75 -5.91 10.93
C ALA A 47 -12.36 -7.01 11.93
N ARG A 48 -11.41 -7.87 11.53
CA ARG A 48 -10.96 -9.00 12.34
C ARG A 48 -9.48 -9.31 12.12
N GLY A 49 -8.87 -9.96 13.10
CA GLY A 49 -7.47 -10.40 13.04
C GLY A 49 -6.45 -9.26 13.12
N GLY A 50 -5.28 -9.51 12.59
CA GLY A 50 -4.12 -8.63 12.54
C GLY A 50 -3.35 -8.78 11.23
N LEU A 51 -2.03 -8.58 11.28
CA LEU A 51 -1.14 -8.71 10.13
C LEU A 51 -1.24 -10.09 9.46
N ARG A 52 -1.41 -11.15 10.23
CA ARG A 52 -1.48 -12.53 9.71
C ARG A 52 -2.65 -12.70 8.74
N GLU A 53 -3.83 -12.18 9.09
CA GLU A 53 -5.03 -12.26 8.26
C GLU A 53 -4.92 -11.38 7.03
N ASP A 54 -4.36 -10.18 7.15
CA ASP A 54 -4.10 -9.30 6.02
C ASP A 54 -3.07 -9.91 5.06
N ALA A 55 -1.99 -10.47 5.58
CA ALA A 55 -0.97 -11.18 4.79
C ALA A 55 -1.56 -12.40 4.07
N ALA A 56 -2.45 -13.15 4.73
CA ALA A 56 -3.14 -14.28 4.10
C ALA A 56 -4.02 -13.80 2.93
N ALA A 57 -4.77 -12.71 3.08
CA ALA A 57 -5.59 -12.12 2.02
C ALA A 57 -4.73 -11.64 0.83
N VAL A 58 -3.57 -11.02 1.09
CA VAL A 58 -2.62 -10.63 0.03
C VAL A 58 -2.08 -11.85 -0.69
N ARG A 59 -1.65 -12.89 0.04
CA ARG A 59 -1.12 -14.14 -0.54
C ARG A 59 -2.17 -14.84 -1.41
N GLU A 60 -3.40 -14.94 -0.93
CA GLU A 60 -4.51 -15.52 -1.69
C GLU A 60 -4.77 -14.73 -2.98
N ALA A 61 -4.80 -13.39 -2.91
CA ALA A 61 -5.00 -12.54 -4.07
C ALA A 61 -3.88 -12.69 -5.11
N ILE A 62 -2.61 -12.83 -4.69
CA ILE A 62 -1.48 -13.10 -5.60
C ILE A 62 -1.64 -14.49 -6.24
N THR A 63 -1.96 -15.50 -5.45
CA THR A 63 -2.09 -16.89 -5.94
C THR A 63 -3.26 -17.04 -6.93
N ALA A 64 -4.31 -16.22 -6.81
CA ALA A 64 -5.44 -16.19 -7.71
C ALA A 64 -5.16 -15.45 -9.05
N ILE A 65 -3.97 -14.88 -9.23
CA ILE A 65 -3.54 -14.27 -10.51
C ILE A 65 -2.98 -15.36 -11.40
N ASP A 66 -3.54 -15.48 -12.60
CA ASP A 66 -2.95 -16.31 -13.65
C ASP A 66 -1.76 -15.57 -14.28
N GLY A 67 -0.56 -16.12 -14.11
CA GLY A 67 0.69 -15.53 -14.60
C GLY A 67 1.46 -14.72 -13.58
N ARG A 68 2.07 -13.62 -14.04
CA ARG A 68 2.97 -12.78 -13.23
C ARG A 68 2.22 -11.62 -12.57
N ALA A 69 2.72 -11.20 -11.43
CA ALA A 69 2.16 -10.09 -10.67
C ALA A 69 3.23 -9.04 -10.31
N ALA A 70 2.85 -7.76 -10.37
CA ALA A 70 3.52 -6.69 -9.65
C ALA A 70 2.58 -6.20 -8.54
N VAL A 71 3.09 -6.10 -7.30
CA VAL A 71 2.27 -5.76 -6.13
C VAL A 71 2.54 -4.33 -5.71
N ILE A 72 1.50 -3.49 -5.74
CA ILE A 72 1.54 -2.08 -5.39
C ILE A 72 0.90 -1.90 -4.01
N ALA A 73 1.70 -1.55 -3.03
CA ALA A 73 1.30 -1.35 -1.66
C ALA A 73 1.24 0.13 -1.33
N HIS A 74 0.14 0.60 -0.78
CA HIS A 74 0.00 1.97 -0.28
C HIS A 74 0.00 2.00 1.24
N SER A 75 0.78 2.90 1.86
CA SER A 75 0.73 3.18 3.30
C SER A 75 0.85 1.91 4.15
N TYR A 76 -0.10 1.66 5.08
CA TYR A 76 -0.18 0.43 5.86
C TYR A 76 -0.15 -0.84 4.99
N GLY A 77 -0.71 -0.81 3.79
CA GLY A 77 -0.69 -1.96 2.86
C GLY A 77 0.71 -2.51 2.57
N GLY A 78 1.75 -1.72 2.81
CA GLY A 78 3.13 -2.16 2.75
C GLY A 78 3.47 -3.25 3.76
N VAL A 79 2.84 -3.25 4.94
CA VAL A 79 3.11 -4.24 6.00
C VAL A 79 2.69 -5.65 5.57
N PRO A 80 1.42 -5.91 5.18
CA PRO A 80 1.02 -7.24 4.72
C PRO A 80 1.67 -7.66 3.40
N VAL A 81 2.02 -6.72 2.51
CA VAL A 81 2.79 -7.04 1.29
C VAL A 81 4.21 -7.48 1.65
N THR A 82 4.86 -6.79 2.58
CA THR A 82 6.18 -7.18 3.10
C THR A 82 6.17 -8.59 3.68
N GLU A 83 5.11 -8.97 4.40
CA GLU A 83 4.96 -10.30 5.03
C GLU A 83 4.60 -11.41 4.03
N ALA A 84 3.84 -11.09 2.95
CA ALA A 84 3.16 -12.10 2.14
C ALA A 84 3.73 -12.31 0.75
N ALA A 85 4.40 -11.31 0.14
CA ALA A 85 4.60 -11.26 -1.29
C ALA A 85 5.85 -12.00 -1.82
N ALA A 86 6.60 -12.71 -0.97
CA ALA A 86 7.74 -13.53 -1.38
C ALA A 86 7.28 -14.81 -2.11
N LEU A 87 6.64 -14.65 -3.26
CA LEU A 87 6.11 -15.75 -4.09
C LEU A 87 6.77 -15.76 -5.48
N PRO A 88 6.98 -16.95 -6.08
CA PRO A 88 7.63 -17.06 -7.39
C PRO A 88 6.91 -16.33 -8.53
N SER A 89 5.59 -16.09 -8.40
CA SER A 89 4.78 -15.35 -9.38
C SER A 89 4.92 -13.83 -9.26
N VAL A 90 5.60 -13.31 -8.24
CA VAL A 90 5.76 -11.85 -8.03
C VAL A 90 7.08 -11.39 -8.65
N ASP A 91 6.99 -10.48 -9.62
CA ASP A 91 8.16 -9.91 -10.30
C ASP A 91 8.70 -8.67 -9.60
N HIS A 92 7.83 -7.89 -8.99
CA HIS A 92 8.19 -6.59 -8.46
C HIS A 92 7.24 -6.12 -7.35
N LEU A 93 7.80 -5.38 -6.37
CA LEU A 93 7.05 -4.70 -5.34
C LEU A 93 7.16 -3.19 -5.54
N VAL A 94 6.05 -2.48 -5.38
CA VAL A 94 6.03 -1.01 -5.36
C VAL A 94 5.48 -0.55 -4.02
N TYR A 95 6.27 0.20 -3.27
CA TYR A 95 5.88 0.83 -2.01
C TYR A 95 5.55 2.30 -2.28
N LEU A 96 4.27 2.63 -2.33
CA LEU A 96 3.76 3.99 -2.55
C LEU A 96 3.49 4.66 -1.20
N ALA A 97 4.38 5.56 -0.77
CA ALA A 97 4.31 6.19 0.56
C ALA A 97 3.95 5.15 1.64
N ALA A 98 4.63 3.98 1.63
CA ALA A 98 4.19 2.79 2.34
C ALA A 98 5.23 2.27 3.32
N TYR A 99 4.76 1.51 4.32
CA TYR A 99 5.60 0.86 5.32
C TYR A 99 6.35 -0.33 4.70
N GLN A 100 7.60 -0.11 4.32
CA GLN A 100 8.55 -1.15 3.91
C GLN A 100 9.36 -1.58 5.14
N LEU A 101 8.71 -2.29 6.04
CA LEU A 101 9.27 -2.69 7.33
C LEU A 101 10.28 -3.83 7.21
N ASP A 102 11.18 -3.94 8.19
CA ASP A 102 12.12 -5.05 8.30
C ASP A 102 11.65 -6.09 9.32
N ARG A 103 12.36 -7.21 9.41
CA ARG A 103 12.08 -8.30 10.37
C ARG A 103 12.00 -7.75 11.79
N GLY A 104 10.93 -8.11 12.50
CA GLY A 104 10.70 -7.70 13.88
C GLY A 104 10.17 -6.27 14.05
N GLU A 105 10.03 -5.49 12.97
CA GLU A 105 9.38 -4.18 13.02
C GLU A 105 7.85 -4.31 12.89
N SER A 106 7.13 -3.43 13.56
CA SER A 106 5.71 -3.13 13.37
C SER A 106 5.55 -1.65 13.06
N VAL A 107 4.36 -1.21 12.65
CA VAL A 107 4.10 0.23 12.48
C VAL A 107 4.37 0.96 13.79
N GLY A 108 3.85 0.46 14.92
CA GLY A 108 4.08 1.07 16.23
C GLY A 108 5.55 1.15 16.59
N SER A 109 6.31 0.05 16.44
CA SER A 109 7.74 0.04 16.79
C SER A 109 8.59 0.92 15.86
N PHE A 110 8.21 1.05 14.58
CA PHE A 110 8.88 1.94 13.63
C PHE A 110 8.81 3.41 14.07
N HIS A 111 7.68 3.81 14.67
CA HIS A 111 7.49 5.15 15.25
C HIS A 111 7.97 5.27 16.70
N GLY A 112 8.56 4.22 17.27
CA GLY A 112 9.03 4.22 18.66
C GLY A 112 7.90 4.27 19.69
N LEU A 113 6.69 3.87 19.30
CA LEU A 113 5.55 3.82 20.21
C LEU A 113 5.68 2.62 21.16
N PRO A 114 5.25 2.76 22.43
CA PRO A 114 5.19 1.64 23.34
C PRO A 114 4.18 0.59 22.84
N GLU A 115 4.46 -0.68 23.15
CA GLU A 115 3.50 -1.74 22.85
C GLU A 115 2.28 -1.60 23.78
N PRO A 116 1.06 -1.52 23.21
CA PRO A 116 -0.14 -1.45 24.03
C PRO A 116 -0.37 -2.77 24.78
N ALA A 117 -0.87 -2.67 25.99
CA ALA A 117 -1.18 -3.85 26.81
C ALA A 117 -2.35 -4.68 26.22
N ASP A 118 -3.23 -4.05 25.45
CA ASP A 118 -4.37 -4.69 24.77
C ASP A 118 -4.43 -4.21 23.32
N THR A 119 -4.43 -5.14 22.38
CA THR A 119 -4.52 -4.91 20.94
C THR A 119 -5.87 -5.35 20.37
N SER A 120 -6.81 -5.77 21.21
CA SER A 120 -8.11 -6.31 20.80
C SER A 120 -9.07 -5.26 20.21
N GLY A 121 -8.78 -3.97 20.44
CA GLY A 121 -9.60 -2.84 20.01
C GLY A 121 -9.44 -2.45 18.54
N LEU A 122 -10.09 -1.33 18.20
CA LEU A 122 -9.97 -0.66 16.91
C LEU A 122 -9.03 0.54 17.06
N SER A 123 -8.23 0.79 16.04
CA SER A 123 -7.50 2.04 15.89
C SER A 123 -8.46 3.10 15.34
N PRO A 124 -8.58 4.26 15.99
CA PRO A 124 -9.36 5.35 15.43
C PRO A 124 -8.79 5.79 14.09
N ILE A 125 -9.66 6.36 13.25
CA ILE A 125 -9.23 7.03 12.02
C ILE A 125 -8.30 8.18 12.41
N ILE A 126 -7.24 8.37 11.60
CA ILE A 126 -6.28 9.47 11.80
C ILE A 126 -6.98 10.82 11.97
N GLU A 127 -6.46 11.66 12.86
CA GLU A 127 -6.99 13.01 13.04
C GLU A 127 -6.88 13.85 11.77
N ASN A 128 -7.91 14.68 11.53
CA ASN A 128 -7.96 15.57 10.37
C ASN A 128 -7.67 14.87 9.03
N PRO A 129 -8.40 13.79 8.69
CA PRO A 129 -8.08 12.95 7.52
C PRO A 129 -8.07 13.75 6.20
N ARG A 130 -8.87 14.83 6.09
CA ARG A 130 -8.87 15.71 4.91
C ARG A 130 -7.49 16.32 4.65
N THR A 131 -6.80 16.76 5.69
CA THR A 131 -5.49 17.40 5.59
C THR A 131 -4.34 16.43 5.67
N SER A 132 -4.49 15.32 6.39
CA SER A 132 -3.45 14.31 6.54
C SER A 132 -3.35 13.40 5.31
N LEU A 133 -4.48 12.85 4.87
CA LEU A 133 -4.51 11.85 3.79
C LEU A 133 -4.73 12.45 2.39
N TYR A 134 -5.44 13.60 2.30
CA TYR A 134 -6.00 14.10 1.04
C TYR A 134 -5.69 15.58 0.79
N ALA A 135 -4.54 16.09 1.25
CA ALA A 135 -4.23 17.53 1.23
C ALA A 135 -4.27 18.17 -0.17
N ASP A 136 -3.88 17.45 -1.22
CA ASP A 136 -3.85 17.90 -2.63
C ASP A 136 -4.98 17.30 -3.49
N VAL A 137 -5.93 16.59 -2.86
CA VAL A 137 -7.09 16.01 -3.57
C VAL A 137 -8.16 17.06 -3.73
N PRO A 138 -8.86 17.16 -4.90
CA PRO A 138 -9.98 18.07 -5.09
C PRO A 138 -11.08 17.88 -4.04
N ASP A 139 -11.69 18.97 -3.54
CA ASP A 139 -12.54 18.94 -2.36
C ASP A 139 -13.67 17.91 -2.43
N ALA A 140 -14.44 17.87 -3.50
CA ALA A 140 -15.56 16.93 -3.64
C ALA A 140 -15.08 15.44 -3.60
N VAL A 141 -13.89 15.16 -4.16
CA VAL A 141 -13.30 13.82 -4.13
C VAL A 141 -12.80 13.49 -2.74
N ALA A 142 -12.18 14.45 -2.07
CA ALA A 142 -11.66 14.28 -0.71
C ALA A 142 -12.79 14.10 0.32
N GLU A 143 -13.88 14.87 0.22
CA GLU A 143 -15.06 14.71 1.07
C GLU A 143 -15.66 13.30 0.94
N LEU A 144 -15.82 12.83 -0.30
CA LEU A 144 -16.29 11.47 -0.56
C LEU A 144 -15.31 10.42 -0.01
N ALA A 145 -14.00 10.63 -0.15
CA ALA A 145 -12.99 9.72 0.38
C ALA A 145 -13.02 9.68 1.91
N VAL A 146 -13.14 10.83 2.59
CA VAL A 146 -13.29 10.92 4.05
C VAL A 146 -14.54 10.17 4.51
N SER A 147 -15.68 10.34 3.83
CA SER A 147 -16.94 9.68 4.21
C SER A 147 -16.89 8.14 4.07
N ARG A 148 -15.91 7.61 3.35
CA ARG A 148 -15.70 6.18 3.11
C ARG A 148 -14.64 5.55 3.99
N LEU A 149 -13.98 6.33 4.84
CA LEU A 149 -13.01 5.79 5.79
C LEU A 149 -13.71 4.88 6.80
N VAL A 150 -13.02 3.82 7.15
CA VAL A 150 -13.50 2.77 8.06
C VAL A 150 -12.48 2.53 9.17
N GLU A 151 -12.95 2.07 10.31
CA GLU A 151 -12.05 1.68 11.42
C GLU A 151 -11.22 0.46 11.03
N GLN A 152 -10.08 0.30 11.71
CA GLN A 152 -9.14 -0.80 11.52
C GLN A 152 -8.74 -1.42 12.84
N ARG A 153 -8.46 -2.70 12.85
CA ARG A 153 -7.98 -3.42 14.04
C ARG A 153 -6.65 -2.85 14.51
N LEU A 154 -6.55 -2.53 15.81
CA LEU A 154 -5.31 -2.02 16.41
C LEU A 154 -4.17 -3.05 16.26
N GLN A 155 -4.47 -4.33 16.39
CA GLN A 155 -3.50 -5.41 16.24
C GLN A 155 -2.70 -5.33 14.94
N SER A 156 -3.31 -4.87 13.83
CA SER A 156 -2.63 -4.75 12.54
C SER A 156 -1.46 -3.76 12.55
N PHE A 157 -1.44 -2.79 13.46
CA PHE A 157 -0.35 -1.81 13.61
C PHE A 157 0.73 -2.26 14.60
N THR A 158 0.46 -3.28 15.40
CA THR A 158 1.36 -3.77 16.46
C THR A 158 2.00 -5.10 16.13
N ASP A 159 1.38 -5.92 15.28
CA ASP A 159 1.96 -7.18 14.83
C ASP A 159 3.28 -6.91 14.06
N ARG A 160 4.26 -7.78 14.28
CA ARG A 160 5.61 -7.63 13.74
C ARG A 160 5.79 -8.45 12.47
N VAL A 161 6.49 -7.86 11.51
CA VAL A 161 6.89 -8.52 10.26
C VAL A 161 7.87 -9.67 10.57
N GLY A 162 7.66 -10.82 9.94
CA GLY A 162 8.55 -11.99 10.02
C GLY A 162 9.65 -11.95 8.97
N GLU A 163 9.37 -12.43 7.76
CA GLU A 163 10.35 -12.49 6.66
C GLU A 163 10.01 -11.47 5.57
N PRO A 164 10.77 -10.36 5.46
CA PRO A 164 10.45 -9.31 4.51
C PRO A 164 10.63 -9.73 3.04
N ALA A 165 9.56 -9.71 2.27
CA ALA A 165 9.55 -10.08 0.84
C ALA A 165 10.50 -9.22 0.00
N TRP A 166 10.70 -7.95 0.32
CA TRP A 166 11.61 -7.05 -0.39
C TRP A 166 13.09 -7.46 -0.32
N ARG A 167 13.46 -8.38 0.58
CA ARG A 167 14.82 -8.95 0.63
C ARG A 167 15.11 -9.90 -0.52
N THR A 168 14.08 -10.48 -1.11
CA THR A 168 14.18 -11.46 -2.21
C THR A 168 13.54 -10.98 -3.50
N ILE A 169 12.51 -10.14 -3.42
CA ILE A 169 11.81 -9.58 -4.56
C ILE A 169 12.29 -8.13 -4.78
N PRO A 170 12.71 -7.74 -5.99
CA PRO A 170 13.13 -6.37 -6.26
C PRO A 170 11.99 -5.39 -6.04
N SER A 171 12.29 -4.23 -5.45
CA SER A 171 11.27 -3.24 -5.13
C SER A 171 11.63 -1.83 -5.59
N THR A 172 10.60 -1.02 -5.81
CA THR A 172 10.68 0.43 -6.01
C THR A 172 9.88 1.12 -4.93
N TYR A 173 10.46 2.13 -4.30
CA TYR A 173 9.77 3.03 -3.38
C TYR A 173 9.36 4.31 -4.11
N ILE A 174 8.09 4.71 -4.00
CA ILE A 174 7.59 5.99 -4.50
C ILE A 174 7.36 6.90 -3.30
N VAL A 175 8.19 7.93 -3.17
CA VAL A 175 8.09 8.95 -2.12
C VAL A 175 7.07 10.00 -2.57
N CYS A 176 6.12 10.34 -1.71
CA CYS A 176 5.18 11.44 -1.88
C CYS A 176 5.73 12.67 -1.15
N ASP A 177 6.22 13.69 -1.89
CA ASP A 177 6.99 14.81 -1.35
C ASP A 177 6.20 15.79 -0.47
N GLN A 178 4.87 15.74 -0.54
CA GLN A 178 3.97 16.61 0.21
C GLN A 178 3.09 15.82 1.20
N ASP A 179 3.52 14.60 1.53
CA ASP A 179 2.81 13.71 2.44
C ASP A 179 2.78 14.27 3.87
N ARG A 180 1.58 14.30 4.45
CA ARG A 180 1.34 14.76 5.82
C ARG A 180 0.91 13.64 6.76
N ALA A 181 0.64 12.44 6.24
CA ALA A 181 0.30 11.27 7.03
C ALA A 181 1.54 10.41 7.36
N LEU A 182 2.41 10.20 6.38
CA LEU A 182 3.70 9.54 6.54
C LEU A 182 4.80 10.52 6.09
N PRO A 183 5.44 11.24 7.02
CA PRO A 183 6.42 12.27 6.71
C PRO A 183 7.53 11.80 5.76
N VAL A 184 7.97 12.68 4.87
CA VAL A 184 8.99 12.37 3.84
C VAL A 184 10.24 11.74 4.44
N LEU A 185 10.70 12.25 5.59
CA LEU A 185 11.86 11.70 6.28
C LEU A 185 11.69 10.22 6.66
N GLU A 186 10.49 9.84 7.08
CA GLU A 186 10.17 8.44 7.43
C GLU A 186 10.06 7.57 6.19
N GLN A 187 9.48 8.09 5.11
CA GLN A 187 9.47 7.41 3.82
C GLN A 187 10.90 7.17 3.33
N GLU A 188 11.80 8.16 3.41
CA GLU A 188 13.21 8.05 3.02
C GLU A 188 13.98 7.02 3.86
N ARG A 189 13.72 6.94 5.16
CA ARG A 189 14.29 5.89 6.04
C ARG A 189 13.95 4.47 5.58
N MET A 190 12.77 4.27 4.99
CA MET A 190 12.36 2.98 4.44
C MET A 190 12.82 2.81 2.99
N ALA A 191 12.82 3.86 2.19
CA ALA A 191 13.16 3.83 0.78
C ALA A 191 14.59 3.33 0.49
N VAL A 192 15.53 3.46 1.45
CA VAL A 192 16.89 2.90 1.34
C VAL A 192 16.91 1.38 1.21
N ARG A 193 15.83 0.71 1.60
CA ARG A 193 15.64 -0.75 1.48
C ARG A 193 15.23 -1.17 0.07
N ALA A 194 14.73 -0.24 -0.74
CA ALA A 194 14.27 -0.50 -2.09
C ALA A 194 15.43 -0.48 -3.10
N LYS A 195 15.30 -1.24 -4.19
CA LYS A 195 16.29 -1.24 -5.27
C LYS A 195 16.29 0.06 -6.09
N ALA A 196 15.15 0.73 -6.16
CA ALA A 196 14.97 2.00 -6.84
C ALA A 196 14.03 2.93 -6.06
N VAL A 197 14.24 4.23 -6.20
CA VAL A 197 13.38 5.26 -5.61
C VAL A 197 12.86 6.15 -6.72
N ARG A 198 11.58 6.51 -6.62
CA ARG A 198 10.90 7.50 -7.45
C ARG A 198 10.23 8.52 -6.54
N ARG A 199 9.86 9.68 -7.08
CA ARG A 199 9.22 10.74 -6.30
C ARG A 199 8.01 11.30 -7.04
N MET A 200 6.99 11.68 -6.27
CA MET A 200 5.83 12.40 -6.78
C MET A 200 5.56 13.64 -5.94
N PRO A 201 5.31 14.80 -6.56
CA PRO A 201 4.98 16.05 -5.85
C PRO A 201 3.49 16.03 -5.43
N THR A 202 3.12 15.08 -4.57
CA THR A 202 1.75 14.83 -4.11
C THR A 202 1.68 14.64 -2.61
N SER A 203 0.46 14.77 -2.04
CA SER A 203 0.17 14.32 -0.69
C SER A 203 0.10 12.79 -0.61
N HIS A 204 -0.45 12.25 0.48
CA HIS A 204 -0.48 10.82 0.77
C HIS A 204 -1.25 9.95 -0.23
N SER A 205 -2.19 10.53 -1.01
CA SER A 205 -3.13 9.75 -1.84
C SER A 205 -3.07 10.13 -3.33
N PRO A 206 -1.92 9.89 -4.02
CA PRO A 206 -1.75 10.23 -5.44
C PRO A 206 -2.71 9.49 -6.38
N PHE A 207 -3.24 8.34 -5.98
CA PHE A 207 -4.27 7.60 -6.72
C PHE A 207 -5.62 8.36 -6.80
N LEU A 208 -5.83 9.40 -5.96
CA LEU A 208 -6.98 10.30 -6.02
C LEU A 208 -6.62 11.67 -6.58
N SER A 209 -5.45 12.22 -6.23
CA SER A 209 -5.06 13.56 -6.65
C SER A 209 -4.47 13.61 -8.07
N ARG A 210 -3.73 12.58 -8.46
CA ARG A 210 -3.03 12.48 -9.76
C ARG A 210 -3.05 11.05 -10.34
N PRO A 211 -4.24 10.43 -10.53
CA PRO A 211 -4.34 9.03 -10.94
C PRO A 211 -3.63 8.75 -12.27
N ALA A 212 -3.76 9.61 -13.28
CA ALA A 212 -3.09 9.44 -14.56
C ALA A 212 -1.55 9.52 -14.44
N GLY A 213 -1.04 10.45 -13.64
CA GLY A 213 0.41 10.58 -13.40
C GLY A 213 0.98 9.38 -12.65
N LEU A 214 0.24 8.86 -11.67
CA LEU A 214 0.64 7.64 -10.96
C LEU A 214 0.56 6.41 -11.89
N ALA A 215 -0.46 6.30 -12.73
CA ALA A 215 -0.58 5.20 -13.69
C ALA A 215 0.59 5.18 -14.68
N ALA A 216 0.98 6.33 -15.24
CA ALA A 216 2.13 6.45 -16.13
C ALA A 216 3.45 6.03 -15.43
N LEU A 217 3.65 6.47 -14.17
CA LEU A 217 4.84 6.09 -13.40
C LEU A 217 4.86 4.58 -13.10
N LEU A 218 3.71 3.97 -12.80
CA LEU A 218 3.62 2.53 -12.58
C LEU A 218 3.88 1.74 -13.87
N ASP A 219 3.37 2.21 -15.04
CA ASP A 219 3.67 1.60 -16.34
C ASP A 219 5.17 1.62 -16.63
N GLU A 220 5.85 2.75 -16.41
CA GLU A 220 7.32 2.85 -16.56
C GLU A 220 8.08 1.86 -15.64
N ILE A 221 7.65 1.76 -14.36
CA ILE A 221 8.30 0.88 -13.39
C ILE A 221 8.19 -0.59 -13.81
N VAL A 222 7.02 -1.03 -14.27
CA VAL A 222 6.83 -2.43 -14.67
C VAL A 222 7.41 -2.73 -16.04
N ALA A 223 7.39 -1.77 -16.99
CA ALA A 223 8.01 -1.92 -18.31
C ALA A 223 9.53 -2.06 -18.23
N ALA A 224 10.18 -1.40 -17.29
CA ALA A 224 11.64 -1.50 -17.06
C ALA A 224 12.08 -2.90 -16.57
N ARG A 225 11.14 -3.83 -16.33
CA ARG A 225 11.36 -5.20 -15.82
C ARG A 225 10.99 -6.29 -16.83
N ALA A 226 10.27 -5.94 -17.88
CA ALA A 226 9.97 -6.83 -19.01
C ALA A 226 11.17 -6.92 -19.97
#